data_452f42f431bfdf25f65967e2b8b9cbab
#
_entry.id   452f42f431bfdf25f65967e2b8b9cbab
#
_cell.length_a   1.000
_cell.length_b   1.000
_cell.length_c   1.000
_cell.angle_alpha   90.00
_cell.angle_beta   90.00
_cell.angle_gamma   90.00
#
_symmetry.space_group_name_H-M   'P 1'
#
loop_
_entity.id
_entity.type
_entity.pdbx_description
1 polymer ?
#
loop_
_entity_poly.entity_id
_entity_poly.type
_entity_poly.pdbx_seq_one_letter_code
_entity_poly.pdbx_strand_id
1 'polypeptide(L)'
;RKDEGAVADWSTRKVTECATLQRDIVADAWQCLQPGGLLIYSTCTFNAEEDEKNLLWITEELGGEVLPINTLPDWNITPALWGNLPCCRFIPGFSQGEGLFMAAIRKPGTRIEEKRKPEKEKRKDKKRKSDSATPCMALPKEMPLLQAKSFDWLIDADRLMAVRKPFIPVAREALKTLKVMLAGVMVGTQKGKTLIPDQSLALSAMLNTSAYPI
;
A
#
# COMPACT_ATOMS: atom_id res chain seq x y z
N ARG A 1 -6.56 0.44 22.83
CA ARG A 1 -6.75 1.63 23.70
C ARG A 1 -8.19 2.06 23.83
N LYS A 2 -9.04 1.77 22.84
CA LYS A 2 -10.45 2.20 22.80
C LYS A 2 -11.43 1.07 23.15
N ASP A 3 -10.92 -0.13 23.34
CA ASP A 3 -11.69 -1.33 23.61
C ASP A 3 -11.25 -1.95 24.94
N GLU A 4 -12.11 -1.91 25.95
CA GLU A 4 -11.88 -2.52 27.25
C GLU A 4 -11.79 -4.05 27.13
N GLY A 5 -12.48 -4.66 26.18
CA GLY A 5 -12.39 -6.08 25.87
C GLY A 5 -10.99 -6.51 25.46
N ALA A 6 -10.23 -5.67 24.76
CA ALA A 6 -8.86 -5.96 24.37
C ALA A 6 -7.90 -6.08 25.57
N VAL A 7 -8.16 -5.36 26.65
CA VAL A 7 -7.38 -5.46 27.90
C VAL A 7 -7.67 -6.79 28.59
N ALA A 8 -8.92 -7.23 28.60
CA ALA A 8 -9.33 -8.50 29.20
C ALA A 8 -8.84 -9.72 28.40
N ASP A 9 -8.71 -9.59 27.06
CA ASP A 9 -8.22 -10.67 26.18
C ASP A 9 -6.68 -10.75 26.16
N TRP A 10 -5.97 -9.76 26.69
CA TRP A 10 -4.52 -9.75 26.69
C TRP A 10 -3.92 -10.84 27.58
N SER A 11 -2.96 -11.58 27.03
CA SER A 11 -2.17 -12.57 27.76
C SER A 11 -0.82 -12.80 27.05
N THR A 12 0.15 -13.34 27.78
CA THR A 12 1.45 -13.72 27.19
C THR A 12 1.29 -14.78 26.09
N ARG A 13 0.32 -15.70 26.24
CA ARG A 13 -0.02 -16.66 25.20
C ARG A 13 -0.52 -15.96 23.92
N LYS A 14 -1.37 -14.97 24.08
CA LYS A 14 -1.88 -14.19 22.93
C LYS A 14 -0.77 -13.46 22.19
N VAL A 15 0.20 -12.90 22.90
CA VAL A 15 1.39 -12.30 22.30
C VAL A 15 2.15 -13.30 21.42
N THR A 16 2.37 -14.52 21.92
CA THR A 16 3.04 -15.58 21.16
C THR A 16 2.23 -16.01 19.93
N GLU A 17 0.91 -16.15 20.06
CA GLU A 17 0.01 -16.47 18.96
C GLU A 17 0.06 -15.37 17.88
N CYS A 18 0.02 -14.10 18.28
CA CYS A 18 0.12 -12.97 17.35
C CYS A 18 1.47 -12.94 16.65
N ALA A 19 2.57 -13.11 17.37
CA ALA A 19 3.91 -13.14 16.80
C ALA A 19 4.06 -14.27 15.75
N THR A 20 3.50 -15.45 16.04
CA THR A 20 3.49 -16.58 15.10
C THR A 20 2.68 -16.26 13.84
N LEU A 21 1.46 -15.75 14.01
CA LEU A 21 0.62 -15.35 12.87
C LEU A 21 1.29 -14.28 11.99
N GLN A 22 1.98 -13.33 12.61
CA GLN A 22 2.73 -12.30 11.89
C GLN A 22 3.87 -12.91 11.06
N ARG A 23 4.57 -13.93 11.56
CA ARG A 23 5.59 -14.68 10.81
C ARG A 23 5.01 -15.40 9.61
N ASP A 24 3.86 -16.04 9.76
CA ASP A 24 3.16 -16.72 8.65
C ASP A 24 2.80 -15.70 7.55
N ILE A 25 2.22 -14.56 7.93
CA ILE A 25 1.90 -13.47 6.98
C ILE A 25 3.16 -12.95 6.27
N VAL A 26 4.25 -12.75 7.00
CA VAL A 26 5.51 -12.30 6.42
C VAL A 26 6.10 -13.36 5.49
N ALA A 27 6.05 -14.65 5.84
CA ALA A 27 6.53 -15.74 4.99
C ALA A 27 5.80 -15.77 3.64
N ASP A 28 4.49 -15.61 3.65
CA ASP A 28 3.68 -15.53 2.43
C ASP A 28 4.02 -14.28 1.60
N ALA A 29 4.09 -13.11 2.23
CA ALA A 29 4.47 -11.87 1.58
C ALA A 29 5.89 -11.91 1.00
N TRP A 30 6.81 -12.60 1.69
CA TRP A 30 8.20 -12.76 1.25
C TRP A 30 8.33 -13.51 -0.07
N GLN A 31 7.47 -14.48 -0.32
CA GLN A 31 7.44 -15.20 -1.59
C GLN A 31 7.05 -14.29 -2.76
N CYS A 32 6.15 -13.34 -2.51
CA CYS A 32 5.70 -12.37 -3.49
C CYS A 32 6.73 -11.26 -3.76
N LEU A 33 7.69 -11.07 -2.86
CA LEU A 33 8.70 -10.02 -2.99
C LEU A 33 9.81 -10.45 -3.94
N GLN A 34 10.13 -9.62 -4.93
CA GLN A 34 11.25 -9.86 -5.85
C GLN A 34 12.61 -9.78 -5.13
N PRO A 35 13.65 -10.47 -5.62
CA PRO A 35 15.02 -10.25 -5.16
C PRO A 35 15.40 -8.76 -5.20
N GLY A 36 16.05 -8.24 -4.16
CA GLY A 36 16.33 -6.80 -4.00
C GLY A 36 15.12 -5.95 -3.64
N GLY A 37 13.94 -6.54 -3.48
CA GLY A 37 12.71 -5.86 -3.07
C GLY A 37 12.74 -5.44 -1.60
N LEU A 38 11.91 -4.48 -1.23
CA LEU A 38 11.81 -3.90 0.10
C LEU A 38 10.49 -4.30 0.76
N LEU A 39 10.57 -4.87 1.96
CA LEU A 39 9.46 -5.10 2.86
C LEU A 39 9.47 -4.03 3.96
N ILE A 40 8.35 -3.40 4.22
CA ILE A 40 8.15 -2.58 5.42
C ILE A 40 7.34 -3.41 6.40
N TYR A 41 7.97 -3.74 7.53
CA TYR A 41 7.35 -4.43 8.64
C TYR A 41 6.93 -3.40 9.69
N SER A 42 5.69 -3.41 10.10
CA SER A 42 5.20 -2.49 11.13
C SER A 42 4.14 -3.12 12.01
N THR A 43 4.17 -2.78 13.30
CA THR A 43 3.18 -3.19 14.29
C THR A 43 2.75 -2.00 15.14
N CYS A 44 1.62 -2.11 15.81
CA CYS A 44 1.19 -1.13 16.82
C CYS A 44 1.45 -1.62 18.26
N THR A 45 2.20 -2.70 18.43
CA THR A 45 2.61 -3.22 19.74
C THR A 45 3.94 -2.61 20.19
N PHE A 46 4.32 -2.86 21.43
CA PHE A 46 5.59 -2.43 22.01
C PHE A 46 6.39 -3.59 22.61
N ASN A 47 5.92 -4.83 22.46
CA ASN A 47 6.62 -5.99 22.98
C ASN A 47 7.67 -6.51 21.98
N ALA A 48 8.80 -6.97 22.51
CA ALA A 48 9.88 -7.46 21.68
C ALA A 48 9.56 -8.76 20.91
N GLU A 49 8.59 -9.55 21.37
CA GLU A 49 8.21 -10.80 20.71
C GLU A 49 7.64 -10.57 19.32
N GLU A 50 6.76 -9.56 19.20
CA GLU A 50 6.14 -9.18 17.94
C GLU A 50 7.01 -8.22 17.13
N ASP A 51 7.96 -7.55 17.74
CA ASP A 51 8.79 -6.51 17.14
C ASP A 51 10.19 -7.05 16.77
N GLU A 52 11.20 -6.88 17.63
CA GLU A 52 12.59 -7.22 17.31
C GLU A 52 12.81 -8.70 17.08
N LYS A 53 12.12 -9.58 17.81
CA LYS A 53 12.28 -11.03 17.61
C LYS A 53 11.71 -11.51 16.29
N ASN A 54 10.69 -10.84 15.78
CA ASN A 54 10.20 -11.09 14.42
C ASN A 54 11.18 -10.56 13.37
N LEU A 55 11.82 -9.41 13.59
CA LEU A 55 12.90 -8.96 12.71
C LEU A 55 14.08 -9.93 12.70
N LEU A 56 14.48 -10.42 13.86
CA LEU A 56 15.54 -11.41 13.97
C LEU A 56 15.20 -12.68 13.19
N TRP A 57 13.98 -13.19 13.37
CA TRP A 57 13.48 -14.34 12.61
C TRP A 57 13.50 -14.09 11.09
N ILE A 58 13.08 -12.90 10.62
CA ILE A 58 13.13 -12.55 9.20
C ILE A 58 14.60 -12.55 8.70
N THR A 59 15.53 -12.10 9.53
CA THR A 59 16.95 -12.08 9.18
C THR A 59 17.55 -13.47 9.11
N GLU A 60 17.26 -14.31 10.11
CA GLU A 60 17.85 -15.64 10.26
C GLU A 60 17.22 -16.67 9.33
N GLU A 61 15.89 -16.70 9.24
CA GLU A 61 15.17 -17.74 8.49
C GLU A 61 14.89 -17.35 7.04
N LEU A 62 14.64 -16.07 6.77
CA LEU A 62 14.35 -15.59 5.41
C LEU A 62 15.54 -14.89 4.74
N GLY A 63 16.63 -14.71 5.47
CA GLY A 63 17.83 -14.04 4.98
C GLY A 63 17.64 -12.53 4.71
N GLY A 64 16.64 -11.91 5.33
CA GLY A 64 16.36 -10.49 5.16
C GLY A 64 17.46 -9.59 5.74
N GLU A 65 17.77 -8.50 5.06
CA GLU A 65 18.69 -7.46 5.53
C GLU A 65 17.88 -6.29 6.09
N VAL A 66 17.95 -6.04 7.42
CA VAL A 66 17.29 -4.89 8.03
C VAL A 66 18.10 -3.63 7.72
N LEU A 67 17.47 -2.65 7.11
CA LEU A 67 18.10 -1.42 6.65
C LEU A 67 17.90 -0.28 7.64
N PRO A 68 18.92 0.58 7.84
CA PRO A 68 18.75 1.79 8.62
C PRO A 68 17.77 2.75 7.92
N ILE A 69 16.90 3.36 8.73
CA ILE A 69 15.95 4.38 8.28
C ILE A 69 16.49 5.72 8.76
N ASN A 70 16.71 6.64 7.83
CA ASN A 70 17.10 8.00 8.18
C ASN A 70 15.94 8.74 8.83
N THR A 71 16.10 9.14 10.06
CA THR A 71 15.10 9.84 10.86
C THR A 71 15.62 11.23 11.25
N LEU A 72 14.71 12.17 11.44
CA LEU A 72 15.07 13.48 11.97
C LEU A 72 15.15 13.41 13.50
N PRO A 73 16.14 14.08 14.14
CA PRO A 73 16.27 14.09 15.60
C PRO A 73 14.98 14.55 16.32
N ASP A 74 14.29 15.54 15.78
CA ASP A 74 13.07 16.10 16.35
C ASP A 74 11.88 15.12 16.38
N TRP A 75 11.98 14.00 15.69
CA TRP A 75 10.93 12.98 15.72
C TRP A 75 10.95 12.15 17.00
N ASN A 76 12.02 12.25 17.80
CA ASN A 76 12.18 11.54 19.07
C ASN A 76 11.92 10.02 18.94
N ILE A 77 12.43 9.41 17.89
CA ILE A 77 12.29 7.98 17.63
C ILE A 77 13.28 7.23 18.51
N THR A 78 12.78 6.23 19.22
CA THR A 78 13.64 5.38 20.04
C THR A 78 14.17 4.20 19.23
N PRO A 79 15.40 3.74 19.53
CA PRO A 79 15.99 2.55 18.89
C PRO A 79 15.34 1.26 19.37
N ALA A 80 15.82 0.12 18.90
CA ALA A 80 15.45 -1.19 19.38
C ALA A 80 15.56 -1.32 20.91
N LEU A 81 14.57 -1.92 21.54
CA LEU A 81 14.62 -2.27 22.97
C LEU A 81 15.42 -3.55 23.22
N TRP A 82 15.51 -4.41 22.23
CA TRP A 82 16.22 -5.67 22.30
C TRP A 82 17.01 -5.91 21.01
N GLY A 83 18.24 -6.39 21.19
CA GLY A 83 19.18 -6.49 20.05
C GLY A 83 19.64 -5.14 19.53
N ASN A 84 20.49 -5.14 18.52
CA ASN A 84 21.01 -3.92 17.88
C ASN A 84 20.54 -3.84 16.42
N LEU A 85 19.24 -3.96 16.21
CA LEU A 85 18.63 -3.90 14.88
C LEU A 85 18.23 -2.46 14.53
N PRO A 86 18.46 -2.02 13.28
CA PRO A 86 18.09 -0.68 12.83
C PRO A 86 16.58 -0.56 12.60
N CYS A 87 15.81 -0.46 13.67
CA CYS A 87 14.37 -0.25 13.63
C CYS A 87 13.97 1.07 14.28
N CYS A 88 12.73 1.47 14.10
CA CYS A 88 12.15 2.69 14.62
C CYS A 88 11.00 2.37 15.57
N ARG A 89 11.04 2.92 16.78
CA ARG A 89 9.94 2.88 17.76
C ARG A 89 9.40 4.27 17.99
N PHE A 90 8.15 4.46 17.66
CA PHE A 90 7.39 5.68 17.93
C PHE A 90 6.61 5.48 19.21
N ILE A 91 7.20 5.84 20.34
CA ILE A 91 6.60 5.61 21.67
C ILE A 91 5.77 6.84 22.07
N PRO A 92 4.48 6.68 22.42
CA PRO A 92 3.66 7.77 22.90
C PRO A 92 4.28 8.47 24.13
N GLY A 93 4.30 9.79 24.09
CA GLY A 93 4.96 10.62 25.10
C GLY A 93 6.39 11.01 24.73
N PHE A 94 7.09 10.27 23.87
CA PHE A 94 8.37 10.67 23.27
C PHE A 94 8.17 11.21 21.86
N SER A 95 7.48 10.45 21.02
CA SER A 95 7.08 10.88 19.66
C SER A 95 5.59 11.22 19.62
N GLN A 96 5.21 12.08 18.67
CA GLN A 96 3.80 12.38 18.45
C GLN A 96 3.10 11.19 17.76
N GLY A 97 1.91 10.84 18.24
CA GLY A 97 1.08 9.80 17.65
C GLY A 97 0.65 8.70 18.62
N GLU A 98 0.00 7.68 18.07
CA GLU A 98 -0.55 6.55 18.86
C GLU A 98 0.46 5.44 19.17
N GLY A 99 1.64 5.53 18.59
CA GLY A 99 2.70 4.53 18.71
C GLY A 99 2.74 3.56 17.53
N LEU A 100 3.94 3.22 17.13
CA LEU A 100 4.23 2.33 16.01
C LEU A 100 5.63 1.73 16.19
N PHE A 101 5.78 0.48 15.80
CA PHE A 101 7.07 -0.12 15.49
C PHE A 101 7.23 -0.21 13.97
N MET A 102 8.40 0.06 13.43
CA MET A 102 8.66 -0.03 12.00
C MET A 102 10.10 -0.43 11.69
N ALA A 103 10.26 -1.29 10.69
CA ALA A 103 11.55 -1.63 10.11
C ALA A 103 11.44 -1.78 8.58
N ALA A 104 12.53 -1.47 7.89
CA ALA A 104 12.68 -1.69 6.47
C ALA A 104 13.60 -2.89 6.23
N ILE A 105 13.14 -3.89 5.48
CA ILE A 105 13.88 -5.14 5.26
C ILE A 105 14.03 -5.36 3.75
N ARG A 106 15.27 -5.56 3.32
CA ARG A 106 15.58 -5.90 1.92
C ARG A 106 15.66 -7.40 1.75
N LYS A 107 14.98 -7.92 0.72
CA LYS A 107 15.18 -9.31 0.29
C LYS A 107 16.51 -9.44 -0.44
N PRO A 108 17.34 -10.44 -0.13
CA PRO A 108 18.63 -10.67 -0.82
C PRO A 108 18.46 -10.84 -2.33
N GLY A 109 19.52 -10.50 -3.05
CA GLY A 109 19.59 -10.63 -4.50
C GLY A 109 19.48 -9.31 -5.24
N THR A 110 19.82 -9.33 -6.50
CA THR A 110 19.77 -8.16 -7.37
C THR A 110 18.40 -8.08 -8.01
N ARG A 111 17.76 -6.93 -7.94
CA ARG A 111 16.55 -6.65 -8.68
C ARG A 111 16.85 -6.82 -10.17
N ILE A 112 16.23 -7.82 -10.80
CA ILE A 112 16.27 -7.95 -12.24
C ILE A 112 15.42 -6.80 -12.78
N GLU A 113 16.08 -5.74 -13.24
CA GLU A 113 15.42 -4.77 -14.10
C GLU A 113 15.07 -5.52 -15.39
N GLU A 114 13.88 -6.06 -15.46
CA GLU A 114 13.31 -6.41 -16.75
C GLU A 114 13.29 -5.12 -17.57
N LYS A 115 14.25 -4.97 -18.47
CA LYS A 115 14.18 -4.00 -19.56
C LYS A 115 12.89 -4.38 -20.29
N ARG A 116 11.80 -3.68 -19.98
CA ARG A 116 10.55 -3.79 -20.72
C ARG A 116 10.87 -3.46 -22.15
N LYS A 117 11.16 -4.49 -22.95
CA LYS A 117 11.13 -4.36 -24.41
C LYS A 117 9.72 -3.87 -24.72
N PRO A 118 9.58 -2.81 -25.54
CA PRO A 118 8.27 -2.44 -26.01
C PRO A 118 7.70 -3.67 -26.74
N GLU A 119 6.75 -4.31 -26.12
CA GLU A 119 6.04 -5.44 -26.69
C GLU A 119 5.29 -4.91 -27.92
N LYS A 120 5.85 -5.16 -29.10
CA LYS A 120 5.14 -4.95 -30.36
C LYS A 120 3.98 -5.91 -30.35
N GLU A 121 2.81 -5.37 -30.02
CA GLU A 121 1.53 -6.06 -30.08
C GLU A 121 1.33 -6.66 -31.48
N LYS A 122 1.63 -7.95 -31.61
CA LYS A 122 1.04 -8.83 -32.62
C LYS A 122 0.20 -9.86 -31.87
N ARG A 123 -0.89 -9.46 -31.26
CA ARG A 123 -1.96 -10.35 -30.86
C ARG A 123 -3.03 -10.36 -31.94
N LYS A 124 -3.07 -11.47 -32.69
CA LYS A 124 -4.23 -11.83 -33.48
C LYS A 124 -5.42 -12.00 -32.56
N ASP A 125 -6.41 -11.13 -32.75
CA ASP A 125 -7.72 -11.19 -32.09
C ASP A 125 -8.38 -12.56 -32.30
N LYS A 126 -8.35 -13.41 -31.25
CA LYS A 126 -9.40 -14.41 -31.11
C LYS A 126 -10.53 -13.77 -30.30
N LYS A 127 -11.54 -13.31 -31.04
CA LYS A 127 -12.82 -12.85 -30.51
C LYS A 127 -13.35 -13.85 -29.46
N ARG A 128 -13.21 -13.49 -28.18
CA ARG A 128 -14.13 -13.94 -27.14
C ARG A 128 -15.21 -12.87 -27.04
N LYS A 129 -16.40 -13.21 -27.53
CA LYS A 129 -17.62 -12.48 -27.24
C LYS A 129 -17.85 -12.55 -25.73
N SER A 130 -17.61 -11.48 -25.02
CA SER A 130 -18.23 -11.20 -23.74
C SER A 130 -19.14 -10.00 -23.97
N ASP A 131 -20.42 -10.28 -24.09
CA ASP A 131 -21.46 -9.28 -24.04
C ASP A 131 -21.49 -8.69 -22.62
N SER A 132 -20.78 -7.60 -22.42
CA SER A 132 -21.09 -6.60 -21.43
C SER A 132 -20.77 -5.26 -22.06
N ALA A 133 -21.81 -4.60 -22.55
CA ALA A 133 -21.72 -3.22 -22.97
C ALA A 133 -21.15 -2.41 -21.80
N THR A 134 -19.88 -2.02 -21.88
CA THR A 134 -19.29 -1.07 -20.96
C THR A 134 -20.11 0.22 -21.09
N PRO A 135 -20.76 0.71 -20.05
CA PRO A 135 -21.45 1.99 -20.13
C PRO A 135 -20.44 3.04 -20.60
N CYS A 136 -20.75 3.78 -21.63
CA CYS A 136 -19.92 4.89 -22.09
C CYS A 136 -19.96 5.96 -20.99
N MET A 137 -18.98 5.88 -20.06
CA MET A 137 -18.86 6.84 -18.97
C MET A 137 -18.47 8.19 -19.54
N ALA A 138 -19.23 9.22 -19.23
CA ALA A 138 -18.89 10.60 -19.57
C ALA A 138 -17.70 11.04 -18.71
N LEU A 139 -16.50 11.01 -19.30
CA LEU A 139 -15.31 11.50 -18.64
C LEU A 139 -15.39 13.02 -18.43
N PRO A 140 -14.91 13.54 -17.31
CA PRO A 140 -14.75 14.98 -17.13
C PRO A 140 -13.88 15.55 -18.25
N LYS A 141 -14.22 16.75 -18.74
CA LYS A 141 -13.47 17.42 -19.80
C LYS A 141 -12.03 17.72 -19.40
N GLU A 142 -11.82 17.95 -18.12
CA GLU A 142 -10.52 18.24 -17.53
C GLU A 142 -10.25 17.30 -16.34
N MET A 143 -8.96 16.99 -16.11
CA MET A 143 -8.55 16.22 -14.93
C MET A 143 -8.70 17.11 -13.70
N PRO A 144 -9.45 16.69 -12.66
CA PRO A 144 -9.75 17.52 -11.50
C PRO A 144 -8.58 17.59 -10.49
N LEU A 145 -7.37 17.30 -10.90
CA LEU A 145 -6.17 17.29 -10.06
C LEU A 145 -5.12 18.26 -10.55
N LEU A 146 -4.36 18.87 -9.63
CA LEU A 146 -3.35 19.90 -9.92
C LEU A 146 -2.32 19.45 -10.95
N GLN A 147 -1.81 18.30 -10.93
CA GLN A 147 -0.85 17.79 -11.91
C GLN A 147 -1.54 16.93 -12.98
N ALA A 148 -2.55 17.48 -13.66
CA ALA A 148 -3.40 16.76 -14.60
C ALA A 148 -2.61 15.85 -15.59
N LYS A 149 -1.50 16.34 -16.13
CA LYS A 149 -0.66 15.59 -17.08
C LYS A 149 0.01 14.35 -16.50
N SER A 150 0.11 14.24 -15.17
CA SER A 150 0.73 13.11 -14.46
C SER A 150 -0.24 11.95 -14.21
N PHE A 151 -1.54 12.18 -14.40
CA PHE A 151 -2.59 11.19 -14.17
C PHE A 151 -3.23 10.73 -15.49
N ASP A 152 -3.88 9.58 -15.40
CA ASP A 152 -4.74 9.05 -16.44
C ASP A 152 -5.97 8.40 -15.79
N TRP A 153 -7.02 8.20 -16.59
CA TRP A 153 -8.28 7.65 -16.13
C TRP A 153 -8.23 6.13 -16.04
N LEU A 154 -8.75 5.61 -14.93
CA LEU A 154 -9.04 4.20 -14.74
C LEU A 154 -10.53 4.04 -14.45
N ILE A 155 -11.21 3.27 -15.29
CA ILE A 155 -12.63 2.97 -15.15
C ILE A 155 -12.77 1.53 -14.68
N ASP A 156 -13.56 1.33 -13.64
CA ASP A 156 -13.94 0.02 -13.12
C ASP A 156 -15.45 0.01 -12.84
N ALA A 157 -16.20 -0.65 -13.70
CA ALA A 157 -17.66 -0.63 -13.72
C ALA A 157 -18.21 0.80 -13.79
N ASP A 158 -18.84 1.27 -12.72
CA ASP A 158 -19.38 2.62 -12.59
C ASP A 158 -18.44 3.62 -11.88
N ARG A 159 -17.24 3.17 -11.47
CA ARG A 159 -16.25 3.96 -10.72
C ARG A 159 -15.23 4.60 -11.64
N LEU A 160 -15.00 5.89 -11.45
CA LEU A 160 -13.95 6.65 -12.13
C LEU A 160 -12.84 7.00 -11.15
N MET A 161 -11.63 6.57 -11.47
CA MET A 161 -10.43 6.82 -10.67
C MET A 161 -9.37 7.55 -11.49
N ALA A 162 -8.62 8.44 -10.85
CA ALA A 162 -7.44 9.08 -11.40
C ALA A 162 -6.18 8.41 -10.85
N VAL A 163 -5.39 7.77 -11.72
CA VAL A 163 -4.20 7.02 -11.34
C VAL A 163 -2.97 7.66 -12.00
N ARG A 164 -1.86 7.75 -11.29
CA ARG A 164 -0.60 8.24 -11.89
C ARG A 164 -0.19 7.34 -13.04
N LYS A 165 0.18 7.92 -14.17
CA LYS A 165 0.49 7.22 -15.43
C LYS A 165 1.41 6.01 -15.30
N PRO A 166 2.50 6.04 -14.52
CA PRO A 166 3.37 4.87 -14.35
C PRO A 166 2.68 3.65 -13.75
N PHE A 167 1.59 3.85 -12.99
CA PHE A 167 0.86 2.77 -12.31
C PHE A 167 -0.37 2.27 -13.07
N ILE A 168 -0.77 2.91 -14.15
CA ILE A 168 -1.93 2.50 -14.96
C ILE A 168 -1.83 1.06 -15.47
N PRO A 169 -0.70 0.59 -16.01
CA PRO A 169 -0.60 -0.79 -16.49
C PRO A 169 -0.82 -1.81 -15.37
N VAL A 170 -0.23 -1.56 -14.20
CA VAL A 170 -0.37 -2.43 -13.03
C VAL A 170 -1.81 -2.42 -12.51
N ALA A 171 -2.43 -1.24 -12.40
CA ALA A 171 -3.80 -1.10 -11.95
C ALA A 171 -4.80 -1.81 -12.89
N ARG A 172 -4.61 -1.70 -14.20
CA ARG A 172 -5.45 -2.39 -15.20
C ARG A 172 -5.29 -3.91 -15.14
N GLU A 173 -4.08 -4.41 -14.90
CA GLU A 173 -3.86 -5.84 -14.74
C GLU A 173 -4.48 -6.36 -13.44
N ALA A 174 -4.33 -5.61 -12.34
CA ALA A 174 -4.95 -5.94 -11.06
C ALA A 174 -6.48 -6.04 -11.16
N LEU A 175 -7.14 -5.14 -11.87
CA LEU A 175 -8.60 -5.19 -12.08
C LEU A 175 -9.09 -6.45 -12.78
N LYS A 176 -8.24 -7.17 -13.53
CA LYS A 176 -8.63 -8.41 -14.20
C LYS A 176 -8.65 -9.63 -13.27
N THR A 177 -7.85 -9.60 -12.22
CA THR A 177 -7.57 -10.76 -11.37
C THR A 177 -7.94 -10.55 -9.91
N LEU A 178 -8.04 -9.31 -9.47
CA LEU A 178 -8.27 -8.94 -8.07
C LEU A 178 -9.51 -8.06 -7.93
N LYS A 179 -10.15 -8.11 -6.77
CA LYS A 179 -11.14 -7.12 -6.35
C LYS A 179 -10.39 -5.87 -5.88
N VAL A 180 -10.16 -4.94 -6.79
CA VAL A 180 -9.49 -3.67 -6.44
C VAL A 180 -10.48 -2.75 -5.73
N MET A 181 -10.20 -2.41 -4.47
CA MET A 181 -11.04 -1.49 -3.69
C MET A 181 -10.82 -0.04 -4.12
N LEU A 182 -9.57 0.34 -4.35
CA LEU A 182 -9.18 1.68 -4.77
C LEU A 182 -7.85 1.63 -5.52
N ALA A 183 -7.72 2.45 -6.57
CA ALA A 183 -6.46 2.70 -7.26
C ALA A 183 -6.31 4.20 -7.51
N GLY A 184 -5.36 4.85 -6.84
CA GLY A 184 -5.19 6.31 -6.93
C GLY A 184 -6.30 7.09 -6.21
N VAL A 185 -6.83 8.13 -6.86
CA VAL A 185 -7.89 9.00 -6.29
C VAL A 185 -9.22 8.62 -6.90
N MET A 186 -10.21 8.27 -6.06
CA MET A 186 -11.60 8.09 -6.50
C MET A 186 -12.16 9.46 -6.90
N VAL A 187 -12.51 9.60 -8.17
CA VAL A 187 -13.05 10.85 -8.71
C VAL A 187 -14.56 10.90 -8.58
N GLY A 188 -15.21 9.78 -8.82
CA GLY A 188 -16.65 9.70 -8.68
C GLY A 188 -17.24 8.40 -9.21
N THR A 189 -18.55 8.30 -9.08
CA THR A 189 -19.33 7.15 -9.53
C THR A 189 -20.37 7.60 -10.55
N GLN A 190 -20.47 6.88 -11.66
CA GLN A 190 -21.44 7.14 -12.71
C GLN A 190 -22.84 6.70 -12.28
N LYS A 191 -23.81 7.62 -12.29
CA LYS A 191 -25.24 7.29 -12.14
C LYS A 191 -26.00 7.81 -13.36
N GLY A 192 -26.40 6.90 -14.23
CA GLY A 192 -27.02 7.26 -15.51
C GLY A 192 -26.06 8.10 -16.36
N LYS A 193 -26.44 9.34 -16.68
CA LYS A 193 -25.60 10.28 -17.46
C LYS A 193 -24.73 11.21 -16.60
N THR A 194 -24.85 11.15 -15.28
CA THR A 194 -24.18 12.08 -14.35
C THR A 194 -23.09 11.36 -13.60
N LEU A 195 -21.90 11.98 -13.52
CA LEU A 195 -20.82 11.58 -12.62
C LEU A 195 -21.04 12.28 -11.27
N ILE A 196 -21.24 11.49 -10.22
CA ILE A 196 -21.32 11.99 -8.84
C ILE A 196 -19.93 11.99 -8.25
N PRO A 197 -19.37 13.17 -7.87
CA PRO A 197 -18.05 13.25 -7.27
C PRO A 197 -17.95 12.46 -5.96
N ASP A 198 -16.80 11.84 -5.72
CA ASP A 198 -16.49 11.11 -4.49
C ASP A 198 -15.83 12.03 -3.45
N GLN A 199 -16.07 11.75 -2.17
CA GLN A 199 -15.46 12.48 -1.07
C GLN A 199 -13.91 12.41 -1.11
N SER A 200 -13.34 11.30 -1.57
CA SER A 200 -11.88 11.13 -1.70
C SER A 200 -11.25 12.18 -2.61
N LEU A 201 -12.00 12.63 -3.63
CA LEU A 201 -11.55 13.70 -4.51
C LEU A 201 -11.47 15.03 -3.74
N ALA A 202 -12.49 15.37 -2.97
CA ALA A 202 -12.53 16.61 -2.18
C ALA A 202 -11.45 16.64 -1.08
N LEU A 203 -11.11 15.48 -0.53
CA LEU A 203 -10.06 15.34 0.49
C LEU A 203 -8.65 15.20 -0.08
N SER A 204 -8.51 15.09 -1.41
CA SER A 204 -7.20 14.98 -2.06
C SER A 204 -6.42 16.29 -1.93
N ALA A 205 -5.21 16.22 -1.39
CA ALA A 205 -4.26 17.35 -1.37
C ALA A 205 -3.87 17.84 -2.77
N MET A 206 -4.23 17.08 -3.81
CA MET A 206 -3.96 17.41 -5.21
C MET A 206 -5.22 17.89 -5.96
N LEU A 207 -6.31 18.19 -5.26
CA LEU A 207 -7.52 18.72 -5.87
C LEU A 207 -7.24 20.05 -6.56
N ASN A 208 -7.61 20.15 -7.82
CA ASN A 208 -7.64 21.43 -8.54
C ASN A 208 -9.00 22.10 -8.32
N THR A 209 -9.06 23.02 -7.38
CA THR A 209 -10.31 23.73 -7.02
C THR A 209 -10.87 24.53 -8.18
N SER A 210 -10.03 24.99 -9.12
CA SER A 210 -10.49 25.71 -10.31
C SER A 210 -11.27 24.86 -11.30
N ALA A 211 -11.17 23.52 -11.21
CA ALA A 211 -11.93 22.60 -12.06
C ALA A 211 -13.39 22.41 -11.60
N TYR A 212 -13.73 22.94 -10.43
CA TYR A 212 -15.07 22.89 -9.87
C TYR A 212 -15.61 24.30 -9.65
N PRO A 213 -16.74 24.66 -10.28
CA PRO A 213 -17.40 25.91 -9.94
C PRO A 213 -17.86 25.83 -8.47
N ILE A 214 -17.51 26.83 -7.69
CA ILE A 214 -17.99 27.06 -6.33
C ILE A 214 -19.44 27.57 -6.42
#